data_a41ada5dc1e92c664add8925027f3db2
#
_entry.id   a41ada5dc1e92c664add8925027f3db2
#
_cell.length_a   1.000
_cell.length_b   1.000
_cell.length_c   1.000
_cell.angle_alpha   90.00
_cell.angle_beta   90.00
_cell.angle_gamma   90.00
#
_symmetry.space_group_name_H-M   'P 1'
#
loop_
_entity.id
_entity.type
_entity.pdbx_description
1 polymer ?
#
loop_
_entity_poly.entity_id
_entity_poly.type
_entity_poly.pdbx_seq_one_letter_code
_entity_poly.pdbx_strand_id
1 'polypeptide(L)'
;VALRYFNAAGAAEGGMIGEDHQPESHLIPLILKTAQVVRDHISIYGTDYPTPDGTCLRDYIHVLDLADAVVLEMKDLAGAGVRAILNLATENGFRVREIIEVAKKVTGVDFKVVEEGRRSGDPAVLIASSAKCKKALGWNPTRSSTEEIIAAAWKWHLSHPYGYGGEKQKESL
;
A
#
# COMPACT_ATOMS: atom_id res chain seq x y z
N VAL A 1 -5.86 20.89 8.93
CA VAL A 1 -6.06 20.25 7.63
C VAL A 1 -6.33 18.76 7.81
N ALA A 2 -7.15 18.17 6.94
CA ALA A 2 -7.37 16.73 6.88
C ALA A 2 -6.79 16.19 5.57
N LEU A 3 -5.79 15.32 5.68
CA LEU A 3 -5.23 14.56 4.56
C LEU A 3 -5.93 13.20 4.48
N ARG A 4 -6.49 12.85 3.33
CA ARG A 4 -7.20 11.58 3.09
C ARG A 4 -6.49 10.78 2.02
N TYR A 5 -6.20 9.52 2.30
CA TYR A 5 -5.59 8.56 1.39
C TYR A 5 -6.22 7.18 1.58
N PHE A 6 -6.09 6.29 0.58
CA PHE A 6 -6.70 4.96 0.64
C PHE A 6 -5.71 3.90 1.11
N ASN A 7 -4.73 3.54 0.29
CA ASN A 7 -3.83 2.44 0.60
C ASN A 7 -2.39 2.98 0.70
N ALA A 8 -2.00 3.35 1.92
CA ALA A 8 -0.60 3.65 2.20
C ALA A 8 0.21 2.36 2.17
N ALA A 9 1.36 2.36 1.52
CA ALA A 9 2.19 1.18 1.40
C ALA A 9 3.67 1.54 1.18
N GLY A 10 4.54 0.55 1.17
CA GLY A 10 5.97 0.77 1.10
C GLY A 10 6.64 0.83 2.46
N ALA A 11 7.87 1.32 2.49
CA ALA A 11 8.67 1.49 3.70
C ALA A 11 9.64 2.65 3.55
N ALA A 12 10.26 3.09 4.64
CA ALA A 12 11.31 4.10 4.59
C ALA A 12 12.55 3.59 3.84
N GLU A 13 13.32 4.54 3.29
CA GLU A 13 14.59 4.22 2.65
C GLU A 13 15.50 3.42 3.58
N GLY A 14 16.17 2.42 3.02
CA GLY A 14 17.04 1.55 3.82
C GLY A 14 16.32 0.41 4.55
N GLY A 15 14.97 0.37 4.60
CA GLY A 15 14.21 -0.71 5.25
C GLY A 15 14.31 -0.69 6.78
N MET A 16 14.51 0.49 7.40
CA MET A 16 14.56 0.62 8.86
C MET A 16 13.21 0.87 9.51
N ILE A 17 12.26 1.42 8.75
CA ILE A 17 10.90 1.72 9.22
C ILE A 17 9.93 1.18 8.18
N GLY A 18 8.99 0.35 8.62
CA GLY A 18 7.97 -0.25 7.75
C GLY A 18 6.69 -0.59 8.50
N GLU A 19 5.78 -1.23 7.82
CA GLU A 19 4.47 -1.59 8.37
C GLU A 19 4.59 -2.84 9.25
N ASP A 20 4.13 -2.73 10.50
CA ASP A 20 4.00 -3.85 11.44
C ASP A 20 2.62 -3.79 12.10
N HIS A 21 1.62 -4.28 11.39
CA HIS A 21 0.22 -4.23 11.79
C HIS A 21 -0.27 -5.61 12.28
N GLN A 22 -0.96 -5.63 13.41
CA GLN A 22 -1.51 -6.85 14.02
C GLN A 22 -2.99 -6.68 14.39
N PRO A 23 -3.93 -7.51 13.93
CA PRO A 23 -3.74 -8.52 12.87
C PRO A 23 -3.58 -7.87 11.49
N GLU A 24 -2.71 -8.43 10.64
CA GLU A 24 -2.48 -7.90 9.29
C GLU A 24 -3.66 -8.21 8.36
N SER A 25 -4.13 -7.19 7.64
CA SER A 25 -5.24 -7.28 6.70
C SER A 25 -4.98 -6.61 5.34
N HIS A 26 -3.85 -5.89 5.21
CA HIS A 26 -3.51 -5.16 3.99
C HIS A 26 -2.90 -6.07 2.93
N LEU A 27 -3.24 -5.81 1.66
CA LEU A 27 -2.88 -6.69 0.54
C LEU A 27 -1.37 -6.87 0.40
N ILE A 28 -0.60 -5.78 0.32
CA ILE A 28 0.85 -5.85 0.06
C ILE A 28 1.60 -6.60 1.17
N PRO A 29 1.43 -6.29 2.46
CA PRO A 29 2.04 -7.09 3.53
C PRO A 29 1.63 -8.57 3.50
N LEU A 30 0.35 -8.88 3.21
CA LEU A 30 -0.10 -10.28 3.08
C LEU A 30 0.55 -11.02 1.92
N ILE A 31 0.74 -10.35 0.77
CA ILE A 31 1.50 -10.90 -0.37
C ILE A 31 2.94 -11.19 0.06
N LEU A 32 3.60 -10.24 0.72
CA LEU A 32 5.01 -10.38 1.13
C LEU A 32 5.19 -11.46 2.19
N LYS A 33 4.26 -11.61 3.14
CA LYS A 33 4.22 -12.74 4.08
C LYS A 33 4.03 -14.08 3.36
N THR A 34 3.29 -14.10 2.24
CA THR A 34 3.15 -15.30 1.41
C THR A 34 4.47 -15.61 0.69
N ALA A 35 5.15 -14.61 0.15
CA ALA A 35 6.47 -14.76 -0.47
C ALA A 35 7.54 -15.25 0.54
N GLN A 36 7.42 -14.91 1.82
CA GLN A 36 8.27 -15.40 2.91
C GLN A 36 7.88 -16.80 3.43
N VAL A 37 6.86 -17.44 2.83
CA VAL A 37 6.33 -18.75 3.28
C VAL A 37 5.77 -18.71 4.71
N VAL A 38 5.42 -17.53 5.21
CA VAL A 38 4.71 -17.34 6.49
C VAL A 38 3.20 -17.62 6.33
N ARG A 39 2.69 -17.49 5.09
CA ARG A 39 1.33 -17.82 4.67
C ARG A 39 1.37 -18.82 3.51
N ASP A 40 0.39 -19.71 3.46
CA ASP A 40 0.30 -20.73 2.41
C ASP A 40 -0.06 -20.15 1.04
N HIS A 41 -0.87 -19.11 0.99
CA HIS A 41 -1.34 -18.49 -0.24
C HIS A 41 -1.84 -17.07 -0.03
N ILE A 42 -1.98 -16.32 -1.13
CA ILE A 42 -2.70 -15.06 -1.18
C ILE A 42 -4.03 -15.26 -1.91
N SER A 43 -5.13 -14.68 -1.38
CA SER A 43 -6.46 -14.76 -1.98
C SER A 43 -6.78 -13.52 -2.81
N ILE A 44 -7.33 -13.71 -4.01
CA ILE A 44 -7.99 -12.67 -4.82
C ILE A 44 -9.50 -12.78 -4.56
N TYR A 45 -10.09 -11.76 -3.96
CA TYR A 45 -11.53 -11.75 -3.65
C TYR A 45 -12.34 -11.10 -4.77
N GLY A 46 -12.92 -11.95 -5.61
CA GLY A 46 -13.70 -11.58 -6.79
C GLY A 46 -12.83 -11.36 -8.02
N THR A 47 -13.21 -12.07 -9.10
CA THR A 47 -12.57 -12.02 -10.42
C THR A 47 -13.57 -11.66 -11.52
N ASP A 48 -14.74 -11.20 -11.12
CA ASP A 48 -15.90 -10.89 -12.00
C ASP A 48 -16.36 -9.42 -11.86
N TYR A 49 -15.50 -8.53 -11.32
CA TYR A 49 -15.78 -7.10 -11.29
C TYR A 49 -15.76 -6.49 -12.71
N PRO A 50 -16.51 -5.40 -12.97
CA PRO A 50 -16.50 -4.70 -14.25
C PRO A 50 -15.18 -3.89 -14.42
N THR A 51 -14.06 -4.57 -14.42
CA THR A 51 -12.70 -4.05 -14.56
C THR A 51 -11.96 -4.85 -15.64
N PRO A 52 -10.85 -4.36 -16.19
CA PRO A 52 -10.18 -5.01 -17.33
C PRO A 52 -9.73 -6.46 -17.09
N ASP A 53 -9.42 -6.85 -15.85
CA ASP A 53 -9.01 -8.22 -15.51
C ASP A 53 -9.94 -8.90 -14.50
N GLY A 54 -11.09 -8.28 -14.23
CA GLY A 54 -12.09 -8.77 -13.28
C GLY A 54 -11.76 -8.54 -11.81
N THR A 55 -10.57 -8.03 -11.45
CA THR A 55 -10.20 -7.76 -10.06
C THR A 55 -10.42 -6.30 -9.68
N CYS A 56 -10.49 -6.01 -8.37
CA CYS A 56 -10.68 -4.64 -7.88
C CYS A 56 -9.52 -3.72 -8.27
N LEU A 57 -9.83 -2.43 -8.52
CA LEU A 57 -8.86 -1.35 -8.64
C LEU A 57 -8.73 -0.60 -7.32
N ARG A 58 -7.49 -0.36 -6.89
CA ARG A 58 -7.15 0.41 -5.69
C ARG A 58 -6.07 1.41 -5.98
N ASP A 59 -6.12 2.56 -5.29
CA ASP A 59 -5.09 3.59 -5.34
C ASP A 59 -4.09 3.33 -4.21
N TYR A 60 -2.85 3.05 -4.56
CA TYR A 60 -1.74 2.85 -3.64
C TYR A 60 -0.83 4.06 -3.68
N ILE A 61 -0.34 4.45 -2.51
CA ILE A 61 0.57 5.59 -2.35
C ILE A 61 1.73 5.21 -1.44
N HIS A 62 2.93 5.58 -1.84
CA HIS A 62 4.12 5.32 -1.05
C HIS A 62 4.11 6.15 0.23
N VAL A 63 4.45 5.55 1.37
CA VAL A 63 4.47 6.22 2.68
C VAL A 63 5.38 7.46 2.71
N LEU A 64 6.46 7.49 1.93
CA LEU A 64 7.32 8.66 1.82
C LEU A 64 6.68 9.81 1.03
N ASP A 65 5.88 9.52 0.00
CA ASP A 65 5.10 10.54 -0.71
C ASP A 65 4.01 11.13 0.21
N LEU A 66 3.45 10.32 1.12
CA LEU A 66 2.56 10.83 2.19
C LEU A 66 3.31 11.70 3.18
N ALA A 67 4.50 11.30 3.60
CA ALA A 67 5.33 12.11 4.51
C ALA A 67 5.68 13.46 3.89
N ASP A 68 6.02 13.50 2.61
CA ASP A 68 6.27 14.76 1.88
C ASP A 68 5.04 15.67 1.89
N ALA A 69 3.83 15.12 1.69
CA ALA A 69 2.59 15.89 1.77
C ALA A 69 2.37 16.48 3.18
N VAL A 70 2.64 15.71 4.23
CA VAL A 70 2.54 16.18 5.62
C VAL A 70 3.51 17.33 5.88
N VAL A 71 4.76 17.21 5.42
CA VAL A 71 5.78 18.26 5.58
C VAL A 71 5.39 19.54 4.81
N LEU A 72 4.87 19.42 3.59
CA LEU A 72 4.39 20.57 2.81
C LEU A 72 3.23 21.26 3.52
N GLU A 73 2.27 20.47 4.02
CA GLU A 73 1.13 20.99 4.77
C GLU A 73 1.55 21.72 6.05
N MET A 74 2.50 21.18 6.81
CA MET A 74 3.01 21.85 8.01
C MET A 74 3.63 23.21 7.68
N LYS A 75 4.32 23.33 6.55
CA LYS A 75 4.91 24.61 6.09
C LYS A 75 3.83 25.59 5.67
N ASP A 76 2.77 25.15 4.98
CA ASP A 76 1.64 25.98 4.57
C ASP A 76 0.85 26.49 5.78
N LEU A 77 0.56 25.64 6.76
CA LEU A 77 -0.10 26.00 8.01
C LEU A 77 0.63 27.11 8.79
N ALA A 78 1.96 27.11 8.77
CA ALA A 78 2.76 28.15 9.42
C ALA A 78 2.59 29.52 8.73
N GLY A 79 2.19 29.54 7.45
CA GLY A 79 2.02 30.77 6.67
C GLY A 79 0.58 31.32 6.63
N ALA A 80 -0.39 30.51 6.30
CA ALA A 80 -1.75 30.97 5.92
C ALA A 80 -2.89 30.44 6.81
N GLY A 81 -2.69 29.38 7.60
CA GLY A 81 -3.69 28.83 8.51
C GLY A 81 -4.96 28.30 7.84
N VAL A 82 -4.87 27.84 6.60
CA VAL A 82 -6.03 27.43 5.79
C VAL A 82 -6.58 26.10 6.27
N ARG A 83 -7.88 26.05 6.57
CA ARG A 83 -8.59 24.78 6.81
C ARG A 83 -8.90 24.12 5.47
N ALA A 84 -8.28 22.97 5.19
CA ALA A 84 -8.51 22.22 3.96
C ALA A 84 -8.74 20.73 4.21
N ILE A 85 -9.47 20.11 3.30
CA ILE A 85 -9.55 18.64 3.16
C ILE A 85 -8.93 18.33 1.81
N LEU A 86 -7.84 17.55 1.82
CA LEU A 86 -7.03 17.20 0.65
C LEU A 86 -6.97 15.67 0.51
N ASN A 87 -7.19 15.18 -0.71
CA ASN A 87 -6.94 13.79 -1.01
C ASN A 87 -5.50 13.63 -1.52
N LEU A 88 -4.84 12.58 -1.07
CA LEU A 88 -3.53 12.15 -1.53
C LEU A 88 -3.71 10.86 -2.32
N ALA A 89 -3.40 10.89 -3.61
CA ALA A 89 -3.66 9.81 -4.54
C ALA A 89 -2.68 9.86 -5.72
N THR A 90 -2.41 8.69 -6.31
CA THR A 90 -1.66 8.62 -7.57
C THR A 90 -2.56 8.82 -8.79
N GLU A 91 -3.87 8.62 -8.62
CA GLU A 91 -4.90 8.68 -9.68
C GLU A 91 -4.78 7.56 -10.74
N ASN A 92 -3.79 6.64 -10.62
CA ASN A 92 -3.52 5.60 -11.59
C ASN A 92 -4.43 4.38 -11.45
N GLY A 93 -4.73 3.96 -10.21
CA GLY A 93 -5.47 2.75 -9.92
C GLY A 93 -4.71 1.47 -10.34
N PHE A 94 -4.45 0.59 -9.39
CA PHE A 94 -3.77 -0.69 -9.63
C PHE A 94 -4.72 -1.85 -9.36
N ARG A 95 -4.73 -2.83 -10.26
CA ARG A 95 -5.54 -4.04 -10.11
C ARG A 95 -4.89 -5.01 -9.13
N VAL A 96 -5.70 -5.73 -8.37
CA VAL A 96 -5.18 -6.68 -7.38
C VAL A 96 -4.26 -7.72 -8.03
N ARG A 97 -4.64 -8.25 -9.20
CA ARG A 97 -3.82 -9.22 -9.96
C ARG A 97 -2.49 -8.60 -10.40
N GLU A 98 -2.49 -7.37 -10.86
CA GLU A 98 -1.29 -6.63 -11.25
C GLU A 98 -0.31 -6.48 -10.09
N ILE A 99 -0.79 -6.10 -8.89
CA ILE A 99 0.03 -6.02 -7.68
C ILE A 99 0.69 -7.36 -7.36
N ILE A 100 -0.05 -8.47 -7.48
CA ILE A 100 0.47 -9.83 -7.24
C ILE A 100 1.58 -10.18 -8.23
N GLU A 101 1.38 -9.91 -9.53
CA GLU A 101 2.39 -10.19 -10.56
C GLU A 101 3.67 -9.35 -10.38
N VAL A 102 3.51 -8.07 -10.05
CA VAL A 102 4.66 -7.21 -9.72
C VAL A 102 5.38 -7.72 -8.47
N ALA A 103 4.65 -8.19 -7.46
CA ALA A 103 5.26 -8.75 -6.26
C ALA A 103 6.06 -10.03 -6.54
N LYS A 104 5.55 -10.94 -7.38
CA LYS A 104 6.31 -12.11 -7.84
C LYS A 104 7.60 -11.70 -8.53
N LYS A 105 7.53 -10.70 -9.43
CA LYS A 105 8.70 -10.19 -10.13
C LYS A 105 9.74 -9.57 -9.19
N VAL A 106 9.30 -8.72 -8.25
CA VAL A 106 10.18 -8.01 -7.32
C VAL A 106 10.82 -8.94 -6.30
N THR A 107 10.04 -9.89 -5.76
CA THR A 107 10.54 -10.84 -4.75
C THR A 107 11.34 -11.99 -5.37
N GLY A 108 11.14 -12.30 -6.65
CA GLY A 108 11.68 -13.48 -7.32
C GLY A 108 11.04 -14.79 -6.87
N VAL A 109 9.93 -14.73 -6.13
CA VAL A 109 9.24 -15.91 -5.57
C VAL A 109 7.92 -16.13 -6.28
N ASP A 110 7.72 -17.33 -6.79
CA ASP A 110 6.41 -17.79 -7.29
C ASP A 110 5.63 -18.43 -6.15
N PHE A 111 4.68 -17.71 -5.62
CA PHE A 111 3.82 -18.13 -4.52
C PHE A 111 2.40 -18.44 -5.00
N LYS A 112 1.70 -19.27 -4.21
CA LYS A 112 0.34 -19.71 -4.52
C LYS A 112 -0.66 -18.56 -4.43
N VAL A 113 -1.51 -18.45 -5.45
CA VAL A 113 -2.65 -17.53 -5.53
C VAL A 113 -3.94 -18.34 -5.60
N VAL A 114 -4.95 -17.95 -4.82
CA VAL A 114 -6.28 -18.60 -4.80
C VAL A 114 -7.33 -17.57 -5.15
N GLU A 115 -8.22 -17.89 -6.05
CA GLU A 115 -9.37 -17.05 -6.39
C GLU A 115 -10.56 -17.42 -5.51
N GLU A 116 -11.15 -16.43 -4.89
CA GLU A 116 -12.30 -16.57 -4.00
C GLU A 116 -13.46 -15.67 -4.42
N GLY A 117 -14.64 -15.90 -3.87
CA GLY A 117 -15.80 -15.04 -4.10
C GLY A 117 -15.59 -13.61 -3.62
N ARG A 118 -16.39 -12.66 -4.11
CA ARG A 118 -16.33 -11.26 -3.69
C ARG A 118 -16.53 -11.11 -2.18
N ARG A 119 -15.80 -10.19 -1.58
CA ARG A 119 -16.11 -9.72 -0.21
C ARG A 119 -17.32 -8.80 -0.26
N SER A 120 -18.20 -8.91 0.72
CA SER A 120 -19.33 -8.00 0.86
C SER A 120 -18.85 -6.58 1.10
N GLY A 121 -19.39 -5.63 0.34
CA GLY A 121 -19.06 -4.21 0.48
C GLY A 121 -17.80 -3.73 -0.26
N ASP A 122 -17.04 -4.61 -0.93
CA ASP A 122 -15.87 -4.20 -1.70
C ASP A 122 -16.29 -3.52 -3.01
N PRO A 123 -15.94 -2.24 -3.25
CA PRO A 123 -16.22 -1.57 -4.52
C PRO A 123 -15.25 -2.06 -5.61
N ALA A 124 -15.74 -2.14 -6.85
CA ALA A 124 -14.92 -2.50 -8.01
C ALA A 124 -13.74 -1.55 -8.21
N VAL A 125 -13.98 -0.24 -8.01
CA VAL A 125 -13.00 0.84 -8.22
C VAL A 125 -12.99 1.76 -7.01
N LEU A 126 -11.81 1.99 -6.45
CA LEU A 126 -11.58 2.94 -5.36
C LEU A 126 -10.31 3.74 -5.67
N ILE A 127 -10.50 4.86 -6.34
CA ILE A 127 -9.47 5.80 -6.79
C ILE A 127 -9.86 7.19 -6.33
N ALA A 128 -8.91 8.01 -5.88
CA ALA A 128 -9.16 9.38 -5.49
C ALA A 128 -8.52 10.36 -6.49
N SER A 129 -9.00 11.61 -6.51
CA SER A 129 -8.31 12.71 -7.20
C SER A 129 -7.51 13.54 -6.22
N SER A 130 -6.24 13.77 -6.54
CA SER A 130 -5.31 14.63 -5.81
C SER A 130 -5.18 16.04 -6.38
N ALA A 131 -5.97 16.40 -7.39
CA ALA A 131 -5.88 17.69 -8.09
C ALA A 131 -5.89 18.90 -7.14
N LYS A 132 -6.73 18.87 -6.09
CA LYS A 132 -6.78 19.92 -5.08
C LYS A 132 -5.48 20.00 -4.28
N CYS A 133 -4.90 18.87 -3.89
CA CYS A 133 -3.63 18.82 -3.17
C CYS A 133 -2.47 19.32 -4.02
N LYS A 134 -2.37 18.87 -5.26
CA LYS A 134 -1.38 19.33 -6.24
C LYS A 134 -1.43 20.85 -6.41
N LYS A 135 -2.63 21.42 -6.56
CA LYS A 135 -2.82 22.86 -6.70
C LYS A 135 -2.49 23.66 -5.43
N ALA A 136 -2.88 23.15 -4.26
CA ALA A 136 -2.72 23.89 -3.01
C ALA A 136 -1.29 23.83 -2.47
N LEU A 137 -0.65 22.67 -2.52
CA LEU A 137 0.64 22.42 -1.88
C LEU A 137 1.80 22.23 -2.88
N GLY A 138 1.54 22.18 -4.18
CA GLY A 138 2.56 21.77 -5.17
C GLY A 138 3.02 20.31 -5.00
N TRP A 139 2.26 19.53 -4.23
CA TRP A 139 2.61 18.14 -3.96
C TRP A 139 2.52 17.27 -5.22
N ASN A 140 3.51 16.42 -5.41
CA ASN A 140 3.53 15.46 -6.52
C ASN A 140 4.18 14.15 -6.04
N PRO A 141 3.46 13.00 -6.05
CA PRO A 141 4.03 11.72 -5.66
C PRO A 141 5.06 11.27 -6.71
N THR A 142 6.24 10.89 -6.27
CA THR A 142 7.36 10.49 -7.14
C THR A 142 7.85 9.06 -6.92
N ARG A 143 7.41 8.41 -5.82
CA ARG A 143 7.84 7.07 -5.39
C ARG A 143 6.71 6.03 -5.42
N SER A 144 5.56 6.41 -5.96
CA SER A 144 4.34 5.59 -5.88
C SER A 144 4.12 4.70 -7.11
N SER A 145 5.20 4.26 -7.80
CA SER A 145 5.09 3.13 -8.71
C SER A 145 4.91 1.82 -7.93
N THR A 146 4.23 0.85 -8.51
CA THR A 146 3.97 -0.43 -7.86
C THR A 146 5.26 -1.14 -7.49
N GLU A 147 6.24 -1.11 -8.39
CA GLU A 147 7.55 -1.70 -8.21
C GLU A 147 8.30 -1.07 -7.04
N GLU A 148 8.31 0.26 -6.93
CA GLU A 148 9.00 0.96 -5.84
C GLU A 148 8.33 0.70 -4.49
N ILE A 149 7.00 0.75 -4.42
CA ILE A 149 6.23 0.44 -3.21
C ILE A 149 6.55 -0.98 -2.72
N ILE A 150 6.45 -1.98 -3.62
CA ILE A 150 6.67 -3.38 -3.26
C ILE A 150 8.13 -3.64 -2.91
N ALA A 151 9.09 -3.05 -3.64
CA ALA A 151 10.51 -3.22 -3.36
C ALA A 151 10.90 -2.64 -1.99
N ALA A 152 10.39 -1.45 -1.65
CA ALA A 152 10.61 -0.84 -0.34
C ALA A 152 10.04 -1.70 0.79
N ALA A 153 8.77 -2.15 0.65
CA ALA A 153 8.12 -3.02 1.62
C ALA A 153 8.83 -4.38 1.74
N TRP A 154 9.27 -4.98 0.62
CA TRP A 154 10.00 -6.25 0.62
C TRP A 154 11.32 -6.16 1.38
N LYS A 155 12.08 -5.08 1.17
CA LYS A 155 13.32 -4.83 1.91
C LYS A 155 13.09 -4.76 3.41
N TRP A 156 12.02 -4.09 3.86
CA TRP A 156 11.61 -4.07 5.26
C TRP A 156 11.29 -5.47 5.78
N HIS A 157 10.43 -6.22 5.08
CA HIS A 157 10.04 -7.57 5.49
C HIS A 157 11.22 -8.55 5.57
N LEU A 158 12.21 -8.43 4.69
CA LEU A 158 13.42 -9.26 4.74
C LEU A 158 14.29 -8.95 5.97
N SER A 159 14.41 -7.68 6.34
CA SER A 159 15.23 -7.26 7.49
C SER A 159 14.49 -7.39 8.82
N HIS A 160 13.15 -7.44 8.80
CA HIS A 160 12.29 -7.52 9.99
C HIS A 160 11.23 -8.61 9.83
N PRO A 161 11.60 -9.89 9.75
CA PRO A 161 10.65 -10.99 9.51
C PRO A 161 9.61 -11.15 10.63
N TYR A 162 9.88 -10.57 11.80
CA TYR A 162 8.99 -10.58 12.97
C TYR A 162 8.56 -9.16 13.39
N GLY A 163 8.62 -8.18 12.49
CA GLY A 163 8.31 -6.79 12.78
C GLY A 163 9.31 -6.14 13.73
N TYR A 164 8.85 -5.16 14.49
CA TYR A 164 9.67 -4.45 15.48
C TYR A 164 9.97 -5.28 16.75
N GLY A 165 9.24 -6.38 16.96
CA GLY A 165 9.39 -7.22 18.15
C GLY A 165 10.64 -8.12 18.19
N GLY A 166 11.36 -8.27 17.07
CA GLY A 166 12.70 -8.90 16.99
C GLY A 166 12.82 -10.39 17.30
N GLU A 167 11.81 -11.04 17.90
CA GLU A 167 11.82 -12.49 18.20
C GLU A 167 10.46 -13.12 17.85
N LYS A 168 10.50 -14.40 17.40
CA LYS A 168 9.30 -15.22 17.31
C LYS A 168 8.62 -15.19 18.69
N GLN A 169 7.46 -14.58 18.82
CA GLN A 169 6.56 -14.98 19.91
C GLN A 169 6.32 -16.47 19.71
N LYS A 170 6.88 -17.28 20.60
CA LYS A 170 6.58 -18.71 20.69
C LYS A 170 5.07 -18.75 20.91
N GLU A 171 4.32 -19.15 19.87
CA GLU A 171 2.94 -19.58 20.06
C GLU A 171 2.99 -20.66 21.11
N SER A 172 2.55 -20.33 22.32
CA SER A 172 2.26 -21.32 23.37
C SER A 172 1.09 -22.15 22.85
N LEU A 173 1.38 -23.41 22.58
CA LEU A 173 0.42 -24.49 22.39
C LEU A 173 -0.52 -24.57 23.59
#